data_2c5f1180c3f8ea2ea935780ff45fab12
#
_entry.id   2c5f1180c3f8ea2ea935780ff45fab12
#
_cell.length_a   1.000
_cell.length_b   1.000
_cell.length_c   1.000
_cell.angle_alpha   90.00
_cell.angle_beta   90.00
_cell.angle_gamma   90.00
#
_symmetry.space_group_name_H-M   'P 1'
#
loop_
_entity.id
_entity.type
_entity.pdbx_description
1 polymer ?
#
loop_
_entity_poly.entity_id
_entity_poly.type
_entity_poly.pdbx_seq_one_letter_code
_entity_poly.pdbx_strand_id
1 'polypeptide(L)'
;MIPRVGHVEVAGVRYELPDGRVLLDDVSFRVGDGAKVALVGANGAGKTTLLRIVTGELTPHAGAVTRSGGLGIMRQSVGDGATSVAELLLSVAPERVRAAAAAVDRLELALMETDDEPTQMAYAGALAELADAGGYDIEVVWDTCCTAALGVGFDQVKYRDLATLSGGEQKRLVLEYLLAGPDQVLLLDEPDNFLDVPGKTWLERRIRESPKTILFISHDRELLANTATRVVTVELGAAGNTVWTHAGGYAAYHQARSDRFARFEELQRRWEEEHAKLKALVLRYKIKAEYNDGLASQYRAAQTRLRMFEEAGPPTGQPREQQVSMRLTGGRTGKRAVVCEQLELEGLMKPFDLEVWYGERVAVLGSNGSGKSHFLRLLAAGGTDPDVEHRPVGDVVVEPVRHRGRARLGARVRPGWFVQTHAHPELRGRTLLDVLHRGETGGNGIGRQGLPREPASRALDRYELAHAAEQTFDSLSGGQQARFQILLLELSGATLLLLDEPTDNLDVESAEALEDGLRRFDGTVLAVTHDRWFARGFDRFLVYGADGEVYESDGPVWDEQRVQRAR
;
A
#
# COMPACT_ATOMS: atom_id res chain seq x y z
N MET A 1 4.79 4.85 39.43
CA MET A 1 3.49 5.01 38.78
C MET A 1 3.53 4.09 37.56
N ILE A 2 2.69 3.06 37.45
CA ILE A 2 2.63 2.19 36.27
C ILE A 2 2.19 3.09 35.13
N PRO A 3 2.94 3.19 33.98
CA PRO A 3 2.53 4.00 32.87
C PRO A 3 1.16 3.51 32.41
N ARG A 4 0.16 4.39 32.37
CA ARG A 4 -1.15 4.07 31.80
C ARG A 4 -0.93 3.89 30.30
N VAL A 5 -0.86 2.65 29.85
CA VAL A 5 -0.79 2.33 28.42
C VAL A 5 -2.20 2.47 27.87
N GLY A 6 -2.35 3.15 26.75
CA GLY A 6 -3.66 3.41 26.15
C GLY A 6 -4.17 2.21 25.35
N HIS A 7 -5.48 2.14 25.13
CA HIS A 7 -6.12 1.12 24.30
C HIS A 7 -7.15 1.71 23.35
N VAL A 8 -7.51 0.94 22.32
CA VAL A 8 -8.61 1.22 21.40
C VAL A 8 -9.54 0.03 21.37
N GLU A 9 -10.84 0.28 21.47
CA GLU A 9 -11.88 -0.72 21.32
C GLU A 9 -12.93 -0.24 20.34
N VAL A 10 -13.22 -1.05 19.34
CA VAL A 10 -14.23 -0.83 18.30
C VAL A 10 -15.29 -1.90 18.50
N ALA A 11 -16.56 -1.50 18.67
CA ALA A 11 -17.65 -2.40 18.98
C ALA A 11 -18.85 -2.16 18.05
N GLY A 12 -19.20 -3.16 17.23
CA GLY A 12 -20.38 -3.17 16.36
C GLY A 12 -20.43 -2.02 15.36
N VAL A 13 -19.30 -1.52 14.88
CA VAL A 13 -19.25 -0.34 14.01
C VAL A 13 -19.82 -0.68 12.64
N ARG A 14 -20.79 0.16 12.23
CA ARG A 14 -21.36 0.20 10.88
C ARG A 14 -21.13 1.56 10.26
N TYR A 15 -20.70 1.56 9.01
CA TYR A 15 -20.49 2.80 8.25
C TYR A 15 -20.97 2.66 6.81
N GLU A 16 -21.74 3.68 6.38
CA GLU A 16 -22.29 3.76 5.03
C GLU A 16 -21.62 4.91 4.27
N LEU A 17 -21.33 4.67 3.01
CA LEU A 17 -20.80 5.69 2.11
C LEU A 17 -21.89 6.69 1.72
N PRO A 18 -21.55 7.90 1.22
CA PRO A 18 -22.53 8.90 0.80
C PRO A 18 -23.52 8.43 -0.27
N ASP A 19 -23.17 7.39 -1.02
CA ASP A 19 -24.03 6.74 -2.02
C ASP A 19 -25.03 5.73 -1.41
N GLY A 20 -25.03 5.55 -0.08
CA GLY A 20 -25.90 4.63 0.66
C GLY A 20 -25.37 3.18 0.72
N ARG A 21 -24.23 2.90 0.13
CA ARG A 21 -23.61 1.56 0.19
C ARG A 21 -22.95 1.34 1.54
N VAL A 22 -23.23 0.20 2.16
CA VAL A 22 -22.56 -0.21 3.42
C VAL A 22 -21.11 -0.57 3.13
N LEU A 23 -20.17 0.17 3.69
CA LEU A 23 -18.74 -0.11 3.58
C LEU A 23 -18.28 -1.06 4.71
N LEU A 24 -18.66 -0.77 5.94
CA LEU A 24 -18.32 -1.56 7.12
C LEU A 24 -19.60 -2.01 7.81
N ASP A 25 -19.67 -3.28 8.23
CA ASP A 25 -20.83 -3.85 8.91
C ASP A 25 -20.38 -4.73 10.09
N ASP A 26 -20.91 -4.42 11.27
CA ASP A 26 -20.62 -5.13 12.54
C ASP A 26 -19.12 -5.33 12.84
N VAL A 27 -18.33 -4.27 12.64
CA VAL A 27 -16.88 -4.29 12.86
C VAL A 27 -16.59 -4.21 14.36
N SER A 28 -15.94 -5.25 14.90
CA SER A 28 -15.59 -5.33 16.34
C SER A 28 -14.19 -5.89 16.51
N PHE A 29 -13.30 -5.11 17.16
CA PHE A 29 -11.97 -5.57 17.57
C PHE A 29 -11.41 -4.70 18.68
N ARG A 30 -10.37 -5.21 19.36
CA ARG A 30 -9.68 -4.48 20.43
C ARG A 30 -8.17 -4.49 20.22
N VAL A 31 -7.56 -3.32 20.36
CA VAL A 31 -6.11 -3.10 20.46
C VAL A 31 -5.79 -2.87 21.92
N GLY A 32 -5.27 -3.90 22.58
CA GLY A 32 -4.94 -3.86 24.01
C GLY A 32 -3.66 -3.09 24.29
N ASP A 33 -3.42 -2.83 25.57
CA ASP A 33 -2.28 -2.05 26.05
C ASP A 33 -0.94 -2.62 25.55
N GLY A 34 -0.12 -1.77 24.93
CA GLY A 34 1.20 -2.13 24.41
C GLY A 34 1.18 -3.06 23.17
N ALA A 35 0.01 -3.49 22.69
CA ALA A 35 -0.10 -4.36 21.53
C ALA A 35 0.31 -3.65 20.24
N LYS A 36 0.91 -4.41 19.30
CA LYS A 36 1.22 -3.99 17.94
C LYS A 36 0.27 -4.71 17.01
N VAL A 37 -0.77 -4.03 16.56
CA VAL A 37 -1.83 -4.63 15.76
C VAL A 37 -1.73 -4.13 14.32
N ALA A 38 -1.57 -5.06 13.40
CA ALA A 38 -1.61 -4.77 11.98
C ALA A 38 -3.06 -4.82 11.47
N LEU A 39 -3.49 -3.81 10.72
CA LEU A 39 -4.75 -3.77 10.01
C LEU A 39 -4.49 -4.04 8.52
N VAL A 40 -4.90 -5.21 8.05
CA VAL A 40 -4.67 -5.67 6.67
C VAL A 40 -5.99 -5.87 5.93
N GLY A 41 -5.93 -6.06 4.62
CA GLY A 41 -7.09 -6.32 3.75
C GLY A 41 -6.92 -5.68 2.39
N ALA A 42 -7.79 -6.02 1.46
CA ALA A 42 -7.78 -5.53 0.10
C ALA A 42 -7.79 -4.00 -0.01
N ASN A 43 -7.26 -3.46 -1.10
CA ASN A 43 -7.37 -2.04 -1.38
C ASN A 43 -8.85 -1.66 -1.58
N GLY A 44 -9.27 -0.57 -0.94
CA GLY A 44 -10.68 -0.15 -0.94
C GLY A 44 -11.58 -0.88 0.06
N ALA A 45 -11.08 -1.83 0.85
CA ALA A 45 -11.86 -2.53 1.88
C ALA A 45 -12.31 -1.63 3.05
N GLY A 46 -11.80 -0.40 3.16
CA GLY A 46 -12.20 0.54 4.20
C GLY A 46 -11.22 0.65 5.36
N LYS A 47 -9.97 0.21 5.21
CA LYS A 47 -8.92 0.31 6.26
C LYS A 47 -8.72 1.75 6.75
N THR A 48 -8.42 2.68 5.85
CA THR A 48 -8.25 4.11 6.16
C THR A 48 -9.54 4.74 6.70
N THR A 49 -10.72 4.35 6.17
CA THR A 49 -12.01 4.78 6.71
C THR A 49 -12.19 4.32 8.16
N LEU A 50 -11.83 3.09 8.46
CA LEU A 50 -11.87 2.56 9.82
C LEU A 50 -10.92 3.31 10.76
N LEU A 51 -9.71 3.66 10.33
CA LEU A 51 -8.82 4.53 11.09
C LEU A 51 -9.44 5.90 11.34
N ARG A 52 -10.08 6.52 10.34
CA ARG A 52 -10.76 7.82 10.49
C ARG A 52 -11.96 7.74 11.44
N ILE A 53 -12.63 6.62 11.54
CA ILE A 53 -13.66 6.37 12.55
C ILE A 53 -13.00 6.24 13.93
N VAL A 54 -11.89 5.55 14.03
CA VAL A 54 -11.13 5.41 15.28
C VAL A 54 -10.58 6.77 15.74
N THR A 55 -10.17 7.66 14.84
CA THR A 55 -9.74 9.04 15.19
C THR A 55 -10.90 9.95 15.61
N GLY A 56 -12.12 9.60 15.25
CA GLY A 56 -13.32 10.44 15.46
C GLY A 56 -13.55 11.47 14.36
N GLU A 57 -12.79 11.43 13.26
CA GLU A 57 -13.00 12.25 12.07
C GLU A 57 -14.28 11.87 11.32
N LEU A 58 -14.66 10.60 11.39
CA LEU A 58 -15.91 10.09 10.84
C LEU A 58 -16.76 9.49 11.96
N THR A 59 -18.03 9.84 11.97
CA THR A 59 -19.00 9.28 12.91
C THR A 59 -19.60 8.00 12.32
N PRO A 60 -19.54 6.85 13.00
CA PRO A 60 -20.19 5.64 12.54
C PRO A 60 -21.72 5.76 12.61
N HIS A 61 -22.43 5.06 11.70
CA HIS A 61 -23.89 5.01 11.69
C HIS A 61 -24.46 4.13 12.81
N ALA A 62 -23.67 3.14 13.26
CA ALA A 62 -23.97 2.31 14.44
C ALA A 62 -22.68 1.85 15.11
N GLY A 63 -22.79 1.38 16.36
CA GLY A 63 -21.67 0.94 17.15
C GLY A 63 -20.97 2.10 17.88
N ALA A 64 -19.84 1.80 18.50
CA ALA A 64 -19.09 2.78 19.27
C ALA A 64 -17.57 2.50 19.20
N VAL A 65 -16.78 3.57 19.38
CA VAL A 65 -15.33 3.50 19.55
C VAL A 65 -14.96 4.11 20.90
N THR A 66 -14.24 3.33 21.71
CA THR A 66 -13.68 3.80 22.99
C THR A 66 -12.17 3.86 22.90
N ARG A 67 -11.60 4.90 23.49
CA ARG A 67 -10.15 5.18 23.48
C ARG A 67 -9.71 5.60 24.87
N SER A 68 -8.52 5.19 25.26
CA SER A 68 -7.85 5.69 26.46
C SER A 68 -6.42 6.09 26.12
N GLY A 69 -5.92 7.13 26.76
CA GLY A 69 -4.60 7.69 26.50
C GLY A 69 -4.62 8.75 25.37
N GLY A 70 -3.48 9.45 25.20
CA GLY A 70 -3.25 10.36 24.07
C GLY A 70 -3.16 9.60 22.75
N LEU A 71 -3.63 10.22 21.67
CA LEU A 71 -3.70 9.63 20.33
C LEU A 71 -2.80 10.37 19.36
N GLY A 72 -1.71 9.74 18.96
CA GLY A 72 -0.84 10.19 17.87
C GLY A 72 -1.27 9.56 16.55
N ILE A 73 -1.37 10.37 15.49
CA ILE A 73 -1.88 9.95 14.20
C ILE A 73 -0.86 10.28 13.13
N MET A 74 -0.49 9.27 12.33
CA MET A 74 0.21 9.45 11.06
C MET A 74 -0.72 9.07 9.92
N ARG A 75 -1.00 10.02 9.04
CA ARG A 75 -1.81 9.80 7.84
C ARG A 75 -0.92 9.31 6.68
N GLN A 76 -1.53 8.74 5.66
CA GLN A 76 -0.85 8.29 4.45
C GLN A 76 -0.05 9.43 3.78
N SER A 77 -0.67 10.60 3.61
CA SER A 77 0.00 11.85 3.23
C SER A 77 0.52 12.57 4.46
N VAL A 78 1.81 12.85 4.50
CA VAL A 78 2.47 13.59 5.57
C VAL A 78 2.77 15.00 5.06
N GLY A 79 2.44 16.02 5.87
CA GLY A 79 2.75 17.42 5.55
C GLY A 79 1.73 18.13 4.66
N ASP A 80 0.54 17.56 4.44
CA ASP A 80 -0.52 18.26 3.71
C ASP A 80 -0.86 19.60 4.38
N GLY A 81 -0.59 20.70 3.67
CA GLY A 81 -0.81 22.06 4.14
C GLY A 81 0.30 22.65 5.02
N ALA A 82 1.32 21.90 5.40
CA ALA A 82 2.50 22.42 6.09
C ALA A 82 3.53 22.93 5.08
N THR A 83 4.09 24.12 5.34
CA THR A 83 5.10 24.74 4.49
C THR A 83 6.50 24.62 5.10
N SER A 84 6.60 24.41 6.41
CA SER A 84 7.84 24.34 7.16
C SER A 84 7.94 23.09 8.06
N VAL A 85 9.15 22.78 8.50
CA VAL A 85 9.42 21.68 9.45
C VAL A 85 8.68 21.90 10.78
N ALA A 86 8.59 23.14 11.26
CA ALA A 86 7.86 23.46 12.48
C ALA A 86 6.36 23.18 12.33
N GLU A 87 5.75 23.60 11.23
CA GLU A 87 4.33 23.34 10.94
C GLU A 87 4.07 21.85 10.80
N LEU A 88 4.98 21.10 10.16
CA LEU A 88 4.89 19.65 10.06
C LEU A 88 4.82 18.98 11.44
N LEU A 89 5.77 19.30 12.33
CA LEU A 89 5.81 18.74 13.68
C LEU A 89 4.62 19.18 14.53
N LEU A 90 4.20 20.44 14.39
CA LEU A 90 3.01 20.94 15.06
C LEU A 90 1.74 20.21 14.57
N SER A 91 1.64 19.88 13.29
CA SER A 91 0.46 19.19 12.73
C SER A 91 0.17 17.84 13.38
N VAL A 92 1.20 17.18 13.89
CA VAL A 92 1.10 15.86 14.57
C VAL A 92 1.24 15.95 16.10
N ALA A 93 1.37 17.17 16.65
CA ALA A 93 1.40 17.41 18.09
C ALA A 93 0.00 17.19 18.72
N PRO A 94 -0.09 16.96 20.04
CA PRO A 94 -1.36 16.85 20.75
C PRO A 94 -2.27 18.05 20.49
N GLU A 95 -3.57 17.81 20.42
CA GLU A 95 -4.55 18.85 20.06
C GLU A 95 -4.50 20.08 20.97
N ARG A 96 -4.25 19.90 22.28
CA ARG A 96 -4.09 21.01 23.22
C ARG A 96 -2.92 21.93 22.82
N VAL A 97 -1.78 21.36 22.40
CA VAL A 97 -0.61 22.13 21.96
C VAL A 97 -0.91 22.84 20.63
N ARG A 98 -1.54 22.15 19.69
CA ARG A 98 -1.91 22.75 18.39
C ARG A 98 -2.86 23.92 18.56
N ALA A 99 -3.88 23.75 19.40
CA ALA A 99 -4.85 24.82 19.68
C ALA A 99 -4.21 26.03 20.36
N ALA A 100 -3.32 25.80 21.34
CA ALA A 100 -2.59 26.86 22.03
C ALA A 100 -1.61 27.59 21.08
N ALA A 101 -0.86 26.86 20.25
CA ALA A 101 0.04 27.45 19.26
C ALA A 101 -0.72 28.30 18.24
N ALA A 102 -1.85 27.81 17.71
CA ALA A 102 -2.71 28.58 16.79
C ALA A 102 -3.31 29.85 17.45
N ALA A 103 -3.53 29.83 18.78
CA ALA A 103 -3.95 31.02 19.51
C ALA A 103 -2.80 32.04 19.60
N VAL A 104 -1.58 31.59 19.86
CA VAL A 104 -0.37 32.44 19.89
C VAL A 104 -0.17 33.10 18.52
N ASP A 105 -0.13 32.33 17.43
CA ASP A 105 0.09 32.83 16.07
C ASP A 105 -0.96 33.89 15.68
N ARG A 106 -2.23 33.61 15.99
CA ARG A 106 -3.32 34.56 15.69
C ARG A 106 -3.20 35.86 16.46
N LEU A 107 -2.80 35.79 17.75
CA LEU A 107 -2.66 36.97 18.59
C LEU A 107 -1.37 37.75 18.28
N GLU A 108 -0.31 37.07 17.83
CA GLU A 108 0.88 37.71 17.29
C GLU A 108 0.56 38.55 16.06
N LEU A 109 -0.22 38.01 15.11
CA LEU A 109 -0.69 38.78 13.96
C LEU A 109 -1.57 39.97 14.38
N ALA A 110 -2.47 39.77 15.36
CA ALA A 110 -3.31 40.85 15.87
C ALA A 110 -2.47 41.97 16.53
N LEU A 111 -1.37 41.64 17.22
CA LEU A 111 -0.46 42.63 17.78
C LEU A 111 0.28 43.45 16.71
N MET A 112 0.57 42.83 15.55
CA MET A 112 1.17 43.58 14.41
C MET A 112 0.20 44.62 13.80
N GLU A 113 -1.13 44.37 13.92
CA GLU A 113 -2.17 45.28 13.42
C GLU A 113 -2.58 46.31 14.48
N THR A 114 -2.70 45.89 15.75
CA THR A 114 -3.19 46.73 16.85
C THR A 114 -2.42 46.45 18.13
N ASP A 115 -1.44 47.28 18.42
CA ASP A 115 -0.60 47.21 19.63
C ASP A 115 -1.28 47.95 20.80
N ASP A 116 -2.33 47.32 21.37
CA ASP A 116 -3.03 47.81 22.55
C ASP A 116 -2.86 46.90 23.76
N GLU A 117 -3.12 47.41 24.95
CA GLU A 117 -2.95 46.66 26.21
C GLU A 117 -3.82 45.42 26.29
N PRO A 118 -5.10 45.39 25.82
CA PRO A 118 -5.91 44.16 25.78
C PRO A 118 -5.29 43.08 24.88
N THR A 119 -4.78 43.42 23.71
CA THR A 119 -4.15 42.46 22.76
C THR A 119 -2.83 41.92 23.31
N GLN A 120 -2.02 42.76 23.96
CA GLN A 120 -0.79 42.35 24.66
C GLN A 120 -1.09 41.38 25.80
N MET A 121 -2.14 41.66 26.61
CA MET A 121 -2.55 40.76 27.70
C MET A 121 -3.10 39.42 27.16
N ALA A 122 -3.87 39.45 26.08
CA ALA A 122 -4.37 38.25 25.42
C ALA A 122 -3.24 37.39 24.89
N TYR A 123 -2.24 38.00 24.26
CA TYR A 123 -1.04 37.30 23.76
C TYR A 123 -0.21 36.67 24.90
N ALA A 124 0.01 37.42 25.98
CA ALA A 124 0.68 36.87 27.18
C ALA A 124 -0.10 35.68 27.79
N GLY A 125 -1.43 35.77 27.80
CA GLY A 125 -2.30 34.66 28.22
C GLY A 125 -2.16 33.42 27.32
N ALA A 126 -2.11 33.61 25.99
CA ALA A 126 -1.93 32.51 25.04
C ALA A 126 -0.54 31.84 25.17
N LEU A 127 0.50 32.62 25.44
CA LEU A 127 1.84 32.06 25.73
C LEU A 127 1.85 31.23 27.02
N ALA A 128 1.15 31.68 28.08
CA ALA A 128 0.99 30.92 29.31
C ALA A 128 0.21 29.62 29.07
N GLU A 129 -0.85 29.67 28.24
CA GLU A 129 -1.63 28.48 27.87
C GLU A 129 -0.81 27.48 27.05
N LEU A 130 0.05 27.96 26.13
CA LEU A 130 0.97 27.12 25.40
C LEU A 130 2.00 26.43 26.33
N ALA A 131 2.51 27.16 27.32
CA ALA A 131 3.39 26.60 28.34
C ALA A 131 2.68 25.51 29.15
N ASP A 132 1.47 25.78 29.62
CA ASP A 132 0.64 24.82 30.39
C ASP A 132 0.20 23.61 29.55
N ALA A 133 0.06 23.77 28.24
CA ALA A 133 -0.18 22.66 27.32
C ALA A 133 1.06 21.79 27.08
N GLY A 134 2.25 22.21 27.57
CA GLY A 134 3.52 21.50 27.40
C GLY A 134 4.25 21.84 26.09
N GLY A 135 3.97 23.03 25.49
CA GLY A 135 4.57 23.44 24.23
C GLY A 135 6.10 23.48 24.26
N TYR A 136 6.69 23.99 25.35
CA TYR A 136 8.15 24.03 25.50
C TYR A 136 8.79 22.66 25.72
N ASP A 137 8.10 21.75 26.43
CA ASP A 137 8.59 20.37 26.61
C ASP A 137 8.62 19.61 25.28
N ILE A 138 7.65 19.88 24.41
CA ILE A 138 7.56 19.27 23.09
C ILE A 138 8.68 19.76 22.17
N GLU A 139 9.09 21.02 22.25
CA GLU A 139 10.21 21.55 21.44
C GLU A 139 11.52 20.82 21.75
N VAL A 140 11.76 20.41 22.98
CA VAL A 140 12.93 19.59 23.34
C VAL A 140 12.86 18.20 22.67
N VAL A 141 11.66 17.63 22.58
CA VAL A 141 11.44 16.37 21.84
C VAL A 141 11.67 16.60 20.35
N TRP A 142 11.18 17.70 19.78
CA TRP A 142 11.40 18.05 18.38
C TRP A 142 12.89 18.21 18.04
N ASP A 143 13.66 18.85 18.91
CA ASP A 143 15.11 18.97 18.72
C ASP A 143 15.81 17.62 18.63
N THR A 144 15.45 16.71 19.54
CA THR A 144 15.94 15.33 19.52
C THR A 144 15.52 14.59 18.23
N CYS A 145 14.27 14.75 17.80
CA CYS A 145 13.73 14.10 16.60
C CYS A 145 14.39 14.67 15.32
N CYS A 146 14.58 15.99 15.23
CA CYS A 146 15.28 16.62 14.12
C CYS A 146 16.73 16.16 14.03
N THR A 147 17.43 16.08 15.15
CA THR A 147 18.79 15.56 15.21
C THR A 147 18.85 14.10 14.75
N ALA A 148 17.92 13.25 15.18
CA ALA A 148 17.87 11.84 14.81
C ALA A 148 17.47 11.61 13.34
N ALA A 149 16.55 12.42 12.79
CA ALA A 149 16.04 12.26 11.44
C ALA A 149 16.85 12.99 10.38
N LEU A 150 17.31 14.22 10.69
CA LEU A 150 17.92 15.15 9.74
C LEU A 150 19.40 15.44 10.03
N GLY A 151 19.91 15.02 11.19
CA GLY A 151 21.29 15.28 11.62
C GLY A 151 21.55 16.69 12.13
N VAL A 152 20.51 17.51 12.32
CA VAL A 152 20.59 18.92 12.75
C VAL A 152 19.47 19.23 13.75
N GLY A 153 19.74 20.16 14.69
CA GLY A 153 18.78 20.53 15.71
C GLY A 153 17.59 21.33 15.18
N PHE A 154 16.49 21.34 15.94
CA PHE A 154 15.22 21.95 15.57
C PHE A 154 15.36 23.43 15.21
N ASP A 155 16.08 24.22 16.02
CA ASP A 155 16.27 25.66 15.79
C ASP A 155 16.91 26.00 14.43
N GLN A 156 17.72 25.08 13.89
CA GLN A 156 18.37 25.27 12.60
C GLN A 156 17.48 24.97 11.41
N VAL A 157 16.44 24.13 11.60
CA VAL A 157 15.58 23.62 10.52
C VAL A 157 14.12 24.05 10.62
N LYS A 158 13.68 24.65 11.73
CA LYS A 158 12.25 24.93 11.98
C LYS A 158 11.57 25.73 10.85
N TYR A 159 12.28 26.65 10.21
CA TYR A 159 11.77 27.45 9.08
C TYR A 159 12.17 26.90 7.71
N ARG A 160 12.82 25.73 7.66
CA ARG A 160 13.22 25.11 6.40
C ARG A 160 11.96 24.68 5.63
N ASP A 161 11.92 25.05 4.34
CA ASP A 161 10.83 24.65 3.44
C ASP A 161 10.72 23.12 3.35
N LEU A 162 9.54 22.62 3.62
CA LEU A 162 9.22 21.19 3.62
C LEU A 162 9.46 20.53 2.25
N ALA A 163 9.27 21.28 1.15
CA ALA A 163 9.54 20.81 -0.20
C ALA A 163 11.02 20.46 -0.46
N THR A 164 11.94 20.97 0.40
CA THR A 164 13.37 20.63 0.32
C THR A 164 13.73 19.31 1.01
N LEU A 165 12.80 18.72 1.75
CA LEU A 165 12.95 17.40 2.35
C LEU A 165 12.36 16.33 1.43
N SER A 166 13.03 15.18 1.34
CA SER A 166 12.45 14.00 0.69
C SER A 166 11.24 13.48 1.47
N GLY A 167 10.30 12.82 0.79
CA GLY A 167 9.14 12.22 1.45
C GLY A 167 9.54 11.23 2.57
N GLY A 168 10.65 10.51 2.40
CA GLY A 168 11.21 9.63 3.43
C GLY A 168 11.75 10.37 4.65
N GLU A 169 12.40 11.54 4.48
CA GLU A 169 12.86 12.39 5.59
C GLU A 169 11.69 12.99 6.36
N GLN A 170 10.65 13.45 5.66
CA GLN A 170 9.42 13.96 6.28
C GLN A 170 8.75 12.88 7.13
N LYS A 171 8.54 11.69 6.57
CA LYS A 171 7.95 10.55 7.29
C LYS A 171 8.79 10.13 8.49
N ARG A 172 10.10 10.01 8.32
CA ARG A 172 11.00 9.65 9.41
C ARG A 172 10.92 10.65 10.55
N LEU A 173 10.88 11.94 10.26
CA LEU A 173 10.76 13.00 11.27
C LEU A 173 9.45 12.86 12.07
N VAL A 174 8.33 12.67 11.39
CA VAL A 174 7.03 12.48 12.04
C VAL A 174 7.01 11.19 12.87
N LEU A 175 7.56 10.10 12.36
CA LEU A 175 7.64 8.83 13.10
C LEU A 175 8.52 8.91 14.33
N GLU A 176 9.69 9.58 14.26
CA GLU A 176 10.53 9.82 15.44
C GLU A 176 9.74 10.56 16.52
N TYR A 177 9.01 11.62 16.13
CA TYR A 177 8.20 12.38 17.06
C TYR A 177 7.05 11.54 17.65
N LEU A 178 6.26 10.84 16.85
CA LEU A 178 5.13 10.03 17.33
C LEU A 178 5.59 8.90 18.27
N LEU A 179 6.74 8.30 17.98
CA LEU A 179 7.30 7.23 18.81
C LEU A 179 7.93 7.75 20.13
N ALA A 180 8.52 8.96 20.11
CA ALA A 180 9.14 9.58 21.28
C ALA A 180 8.17 10.46 22.10
N GLY A 181 7.15 11.05 21.46
CA GLY A 181 6.21 12.01 22.04
C GLY A 181 5.28 11.41 23.15
N PRO A 182 4.37 12.24 23.68
CA PRO A 182 3.59 11.89 24.87
C PRO A 182 2.41 10.93 24.63
N ASP A 183 1.96 10.79 23.38
CA ASP A 183 0.79 9.98 23.04
C ASP A 183 1.04 8.50 23.30
N GLN A 184 0.05 7.81 23.89
CA GLN A 184 0.15 6.42 24.31
C GLN A 184 -0.37 5.44 23.26
N VAL A 185 -1.26 5.91 22.39
CA VAL A 185 -1.82 5.16 21.28
C VAL A 185 -1.37 5.79 19.97
N LEU A 186 -0.84 5.00 19.06
CA LEU A 186 -0.45 5.45 17.74
C LEU A 186 -1.29 4.76 16.66
N LEU A 187 -1.80 5.56 15.73
CA LEU A 187 -2.45 5.09 14.52
C LEU A 187 -1.56 5.48 13.33
N LEU A 188 -1.03 4.48 12.64
CA LEU A 188 -0.06 4.70 11.56
C LEU A 188 -0.65 4.14 10.24
N ASP A 189 -0.89 5.03 9.27
CA ASP A 189 -1.39 4.65 7.94
C ASP A 189 -0.22 4.61 6.96
N GLU A 190 0.19 3.40 6.55
CA GLU A 190 1.31 3.10 5.66
C GLU A 190 2.62 3.82 6.05
N PRO A 191 3.13 3.56 7.29
CA PRO A 191 4.32 4.25 7.79
C PRO A 191 5.61 3.90 7.06
N ASP A 192 5.62 2.77 6.36
CA ASP A 192 6.76 2.23 5.61
C ASP A 192 6.92 2.80 4.20
N ASN A 193 5.87 3.42 3.62
CA ASN A 193 5.94 4.03 2.30
C ASN A 193 6.98 5.16 2.23
N PHE A 194 7.73 5.23 1.12
CA PHE A 194 8.85 6.15 0.87
C PHE A 194 10.09 5.91 1.74
N LEU A 195 10.08 4.90 2.63
CA LEU A 195 11.29 4.52 3.36
C LEU A 195 12.10 3.50 2.55
N ASP A 196 13.40 3.71 2.49
CA ASP A 196 14.34 2.70 2.00
C ASP A 196 14.49 1.56 3.04
N VAL A 197 15.15 0.47 2.66
CA VAL A 197 15.26 -0.70 3.53
C VAL A 197 15.93 -0.40 4.88
N PRO A 198 16.99 0.40 4.97
CA PRO A 198 17.51 0.87 6.25
C PRO A 198 16.46 1.61 7.09
N GLY A 199 15.65 2.47 6.45
CA GLY A 199 14.53 3.18 7.09
C GLY A 199 13.44 2.23 7.59
N LYS A 200 13.07 1.22 6.79
CA LYS A 200 12.11 0.17 7.20
C LYS A 200 12.63 -0.65 8.38
N THR A 201 13.89 -1.08 8.34
CA THR A 201 14.53 -1.82 9.45
C THR A 201 14.58 -0.98 10.74
N TRP A 202 14.89 0.31 10.62
CA TRP A 202 14.81 1.24 11.73
C TRP A 202 13.38 1.31 12.30
N LEU A 203 12.37 1.46 11.44
CA LEU A 203 10.95 1.53 11.85
C LEU A 203 10.51 0.26 12.59
N GLU A 204 10.85 -0.92 12.07
CA GLU A 204 10.56 -2.21 12.72
C GLU A 204 11.12 -2.27 14.13
N ARG A 205 12.39 -1.91 14.30
CA ARG A 205 13.03 -1.88 15.62
C ARG A 205 12.30 -0.91 16.56
N ARG A 206 12.00 0.31 16.09
CA ARG A 206 11.34 1.35 16.87
C ARG A 206 9.92 0.94 17.28
N ILE A 207 9.12 0.35 16.39
CA ILE A 207 7.78 -0.17 16.69
C ILE A 207 7.87 -1.29 17.74
N ARG A 208 8.78 -2.25 17.55
CA ARG A 208 8.93 -3.40 18.46
C ARG A 208 9.36 -2.99 19.85
N GLU A 209 10.30 -2.06 19.96
CA GLU A 209 10.83 -1.57 21.24
C GLU A 209 9.91 -0.57 21.95
N SER A 210 8.98 0.05 21.24
CA SER A 210 8.06 1.02 21.81
C SER A 210 7.12 0.39 22.83
N PRO A 211 6.92 0.97 24.02
CA PRO A 211 5.92 0.50 24.98
C PRO A 211 4.48 0.88 24.57
N LYS A 212 4.31 1.72 23.57
CA LYS A 212 3.00 2.27 23.14
C LYS A 212 2.13 1.22 22.49
N THR A 213 0.83 1.44 22.54
CA THR A 213 -0.17 0.70 21.74
C THR A 213 -0.16 1.22 20.31
N ILE A 214 0.03 0.36 19.35
CA ILE A 214 0.17 0.77 17.95
C ILE A 214 -0.81 -0.04 17.08
N LEU A 215 -1.68 0.67 16.37
CA LEU A 215 -2.49 0.15 15.27
C LEU A 215 -1.93 0.72 13.97
N PHE A 216 -1.52 -0.14 13.05
CA PHE A 216 -0.91 0.30 11.81
C PHE A 216 -1.44 -0.45 10.60
N ILE A 217 -1.54 0.26 9.47
CA ILE A 217 -1.79 -0.31 8.15
C ILE A 217 -0.44 -0.40 7.45
N SER A 218 -0.13 -1.56 6.89
CA SER A 218 1.03 -1.74 6.01
C SER A 218 0.78 -2.86 5.02
N HIS A 219 1.43 -2.78 3.89
CA HIS A 219 1.52 -3.82 2.87
C HIS A 219 2.90 -4.48 2.83
N ASP A 220 3.86 -3.99 3.60
CA ASP A 220 5.19 -4.59 3.74
C ASP A 220 5.14 -5.84 4.63
N ARG A 221 5.23 -7.00 3.98
CA ARG A 221 5.13 -8.32 4.63
C ARG A 221 6.23 -8.55 5.67
N GLU A 222 7.42 -7.97 5.47
CA GLU A 222 8.53 -8.07 6.42
C GLU A 222 8.26 -7.23 7.68
N LEU A 223 7.78 -5.99 7.50
CA LEU A 223 7.35 -5.15 8.62
C LEU A 223 6.23 -5.84 9.43
N LEU A 224 5.23 -6.39 8.74
CA LEU A 224 4.14 -7.14 9.38
C LEU A 224 4.68 -8.35 10.17
N ALA A 225 5.57 -9.15 9.57
CA ALA A 225 6.14 -10.35 10.20
C ALA A 225 6.99 -10.02 11.43
N ASN A 226 7.76 -8.93 11.37
CA ASN A 226 8.71 -8.56 12.41
C ASN A 226 8.08 -7.77 13.57
N THR A 227 6.90 -7.15 13.37
CA THR A 227 6.35 -6.22 14.37
C THR A 227 4.95 -6.59 14.86
N ALA A 228 4.08 -7.14 14.01
CA ALA A 228 2.70 -7.40 14.39
C ALA A 228 2.59 -8.55 15.39
N THR A 229 2.02 -8.26 16.57
CA THR A 229 1.67 -9.28 17.57
C THR A 229 0.28 -9.85 17.35
N ARG A 230 -0.56 -9.13 16.59
CA ARG A 230 -1.92 -9.51 16.23
C ARG A 230 -2.25 -8.90 14.86
N VAL A 231 -3.09 -9.60 14.09
CA VAL A 231 -3.54 -9.14 12.77
C VAL A 231 -5.07 -9.00 12.78
N VAL A 232 -5.56 -7.85 12.34
CA VAL A 232 -6.97 -7.59 12.09
C VAL A 232 -7.15 -7.45 10.58
N THR A 233 -7.94 -8.33 9.99
CA THR A 233 -8.20 -8.33 8.54
C THR A 233 -9.57 -7.74 8.27
N VAL A 234 -9.63 -6.72 7.39
CA VAL A 234 -10.91 -6.25 6.84
C VAL A 234 -11.26 -7.15 5.67
N GLU A 235 -12.33 -7.91 5.81
CA GLU A 235 -12.78 -8.92 4.87
C GLU A 235 -13.94 -8.39 4.02
N LEU A 236 -13.90 -8.66 2.71
CA LEU A 236 -14.94 -8.23 1.78
C LEU A 236 -16.20 -9.09 1.99
N GLY A 237 -17.32 -8.43 2.26
CA GLY A 237 -18.61 -9.04 2.43
C GLY A 237 -19.64 -8.53 1.43
N ALA A 238 -20.66 -9.34 1.11
CA ALA A 238 -21.72 -8.95 0.16
C ALA A 238 -22.63 -7.85 0.71
N ALA A 239 -22.86 -7.82 2.03
CA ALA A 239 -23.72 -6.84 2.71
C ALA A 239 -22.94 -5.67 3.33
N GLY A 240 -21.62 -5.75 3.35
CA GLY A 240 -20.68 -4.83 3.97
C GLY A 240 -19.45 -5.60 4.42
N ASN A 241 -18.33 -4.89 4.58
CA ASN A 241 -17.07 -5.50 4.99
C ASN A 241 -17.06 -5.72 6.51
N THR A 242 -16.57 -6.87 6.93
CA THR A 242 -16.44 -7.26 8.34
C THR A 242 -14.97 -7.35 8.74
N VAL A 243 -14.68 -7.69 9.98
CA VAL A 243 -13.30 -7.93 10.43
C VAL A 243 -13.11 -9.33 10.99
N TRP A 244 -11.94 -9.88 10.73
CA TRP A 244 -11.45 -11.07 11.38
C TRP A 244 -10.16 -10.77 12.14
N THR A 245 -10.09 -11.15 13.41
CA THR A 245 -8.92 -10.97 14.26
C THR A 245 -8.17 -12.27 14.43
N HIS A 246 -6.90 -12.30 13.99
CA HIS A 246 -5.96 -13.37 14.27
C HIS A 246 -5.10 -13.00 15.48
N ALA A 247 -5.13 -13.85 16.52
CA ALA A 247 -4.45 -13.60 17.79
C ALA A 247 -2.93 -13.86 17.77
N GLY A 248 -2.40 -14.37 16.64
CA GLY A 248 -0.97 -14.60 16.42
C GLY A 248 -0.32 -13.52 15.59
N GLY A 249 1.01 -13.54 15.50
CA GLY A 249 1.76 -12.69 14.57
C GLY A 249 1.51 -13.04 13.11
N TYR A 250 2.02 -12.19 12.21
CA TYR A 250 1.81 -12.33 10.77
C TYR A 250 2.39 -13.64 10.17
N ALA A 251 3.45 -14.18 10.75
CA ALA A 251 4.04 -15.44 10.30
C ALA A 251 3.05 -16.63 10.32
N ALA A 252 2.14 -16.68 11.29
CA ALA A 252 1.11 -17.72 11.39
C ALA A 252 -0.21 -17.35 10.69
N TYR A 253 -0.32 -16.12 10.22
CA TYR A 253 -1.56 -15.55 9.67
C TYR A 253 -2.03 -16.29 8.41
N HIS A 254 -1.14 -16.53 7.43
CA HIS A 254 -1.50 -17.20 6.17
C HIS A 254 -2.03 -18.62 6.41
N GLN A 255 -1.37 -19.39 7.29
CA GLN A 255 -1.84 -20.73 7.63
C GLN A 255 -3.20 -20.68 8.34
N ALA A 256 -3.35 -19.79 9.34
CA ALA A 256 -4.61 -19.64 10.07
C ALA A 256 -5.77 -19.18 9.16
N ARG A 257 -5.49 -18.33 8.17
CA ARG A 257 -6.48 -17.92 7.15
C ARG A 257 -6.86 -19.10 6.27
N SER A 258 -5.90 -19.84 5.75
CA SER A 258 -6.12 -21.04 4.94
C SER A 258 -6.97 -22.09 5.69
N ASP A 259 -6.62 -22.39 6.93
CA ASP A 259 -7.37 -23.33 7.78
C ASP A 259 -8.81 -22.85 8.02
N ARG A 260 -9.01 -21.53 8.17
CA ARG A 260 -10.35 -20.95 8.35
C ARG A 260 -11.17 -21.08 7.08
N PHE A 261 -10.60 -20.81 5.89
CA PHE A 261 -11.30 -20.97 4.62
C PHE A 261 -11.67 -22.45 4.35
N ALA A 262 -10.76 -23.36 4.61
CA ALA A 262 -11.06 -24.79 4.50
C ALA A 262 -12.23 -25.22 5.42
N ARG A 263 -12.37 -24.60 6.60
CA ARG A 263 -13.52 -24.84 7.48
C ARG A 263 -14.83 -24.29 6.90
N PHE A 264 -14.81 -23.10 6.27
CA PHE A 264 -16.00 -22.58 5.60
C PHE A 264 -16.46 -23.48 4.46
N GLU A 265 -15.54 -23.95 3.62
CA GLU A 265 -15.83 -24.88 2.53
C GLU A 265 -16.41 -26.20 3.05
N GLU A 266 -15.83 -26.74 4.12
CA GLU A 266 -16.32 -27.97 4.74
C GLU A 266 -17.73 -27.79 5.33
N LEU A 267 -18.01 -26.67 6.01
CA LEU A 267 -19.34 -26.37 6.54
C LEU A 267 -20.37 -26.19 5.43
N GLN A 268 -20.01 -25.48 4.36
CA GLN A 268 -20.86 -25.30 3.18
C GLN A 268 -21.17 -26.63 2.52
N ARG A 269 -20.17 -27.47 2.29
CA ARG A 269 -20.31 -28.81 1.73
C ARG A 269 -21.26 -29.68 2.57
N ARG A 270 -21.08 -29.69 3.89
CA ARG A 270 -21.96 -30.45 4.79
C ARG A 270 -23.40 -29.96 4.74
N TRP A 271 -23.59 -28.66 4.66
CA TRP A 271 -24.92 -28.07 4.52
C TRP A 271 -25.58 -28.48 3.20
N GLU A 272 -24.86 -28.41 2.09
CA GLU A 272 -25.34 -28.82 0.76
C GLU A 272 -25.69 -30.31 0.70
N GLU A 273 -24.84 -31.17 1.28
CA GLU A 273 -25.10 -32.61 1.37
C GLU A 273 -26.37 -32.90 2.17
N GLU A 274 -26.58 -32.28 3.32
CA GLU A 274 -27.77 -32.48 4.16
C GLU A 274 -29.03 -31.92 3.48
N HIS A 275 -28.94 -30.75 2.83
CA HIS A 275 -30.01 -30.17 2.04
C HIS A 275 -30.43 -31.08 0.90
N ALA A 276 -29.47 -31.64 0.16
CA ALA A 276 -29.74 -32.60 -0.90
C ALA A 276 -30.43 -33.86 -0.36
N LYS A 277 -30.00 -34.41 0.79
CA LYS A 277 -30.64 -35.57 1.44
C LYS A 277 -32.08 -35.25 1.85
N LEU A 278 -32.34 -34.09 2.44
CA LEU A 278 -33.67 -33.65 2.83
C LEU A 278 -34.61 -33.49 1.61
N LYS A 279 -34.12 -32.87 0.54
CA LYS A 279 -34.86 -32.75 -0.73
C LYS A 279 -35.18 -34.11 -1.33
N ALA A 280 -34.21 -35.02 -1.38
CA ALA A 280 -34.43 -36.38 -1.86
C ALA A 280 -35.43 -37.14 -0.99
N LEU A 281 -35.42 -36.93 0.33
CA LEU A 281 -36.37 -37.54 1.26
C LEU A 281 -37.81 -37.04 1.00
N VAL A 282 -37.99 -35.73 0.84
CA VAL A 282 -39.27 -35.11 0.52
C VAL A 282 -39.81 -35.65 -0.81
N LEU A 283 -38.98 -35.72 -1.86
CA LEU A 283 -39.38 -36.26 -3.16
C LEU A 283 -39.78 -37.73 -3.06
N ARG A 284 -39.01 -38.54 -2.32
CA ARG A 284 -39.33 -39.97 -2.12
C ARG A 284 -40.68 -40.18 -1.41
N TYR A 285 -40.95 -39.38 -0.37
CA TYR A 285 -42.23 -39.46 0.33
C TYR A 285 -43.39 -38.87 -0.48
N LYS A 286 -43.16 -37.86 -1.30
CA LYS A 286 -44.15 -37.33 -2.23
C LYS A 286 -44.66 -38.42 -3.18
N ILE A 287 -43.74 -39.10 -3.87
CA ILE A 287 -44.07 -40.20 -4.81
C ILE A 287 -44.82 -41.34 -4.09
N LYS A 288 -44.37 -41.73 -2.89
CA LYS A 288 -45.02 -42.81 -2.13
C LYS A 288 -46.40 -42.43 -1.58
N ALA A 289 -46.62 -41.16 -1.22
CA ALA A 289 -47.90 -40.66 -0.71
C ALA A 289 -48.96 -40.56 -1.81
N GLU A 290 -48.60 -40.49 -3.09
CA GLU A 290 -49.50 -40.55 -4.23
C GLU A 290 -50.19 -41.95 -4.36
N TYR A 291 -49.55 -43.00 -3.80
CA TYR A 291 -50.03 -44.35 -3.86
C TYR A 291 -50.51 -44.94 -2.49
N ASN A 292 -50.32 -44.19 -1.39
CA ASN A 292 -50.59 -44.63 -0.05
C ASN A 292 -50.90 -43.51 0.92
N ASP A 293 -52.16 -43.28 1.26
CA ASP A 293 -52.64 -42.23 2.15
C ASP A 293 -52.01 -42.27 3.56
N GLY A 294 -51.58 -43.44 4.04
CA GLY A 294 -50.90 -43.59 5.33
C GLY A 294 -49.52 -42.89 5.40
N LEU A 295 -48.91 -42.52 4.26
CA LEU A 295 -47.62 -41.84 4.17
C LEU A 295 -47.72 -40.32 4.07
N ALA A 296 -48.94 -39.77 3.99
CA ALA A 296 -49.18 -38.33 3.90
C ALA A 296 -48.63 -37.54 5.15
N SER A 297 -48.70 -38.16 6.33
CA SER A 297 -48.15 -37.59 7.57
C SER A 297 -46.61 -37.53 7.53
N GLN A 298 -45.94 -38.57 7.00
CA GLN A 298 -44.50 -38.62 6.83
C GLN A 298 -43.99 -37.61 5.78
N TYR A 299 -44.75 -37.43 4.70
CA TYR A 299 -44.48 -36.41 3.69
C TYR A 299 -44.54 -35.02 4.30
N ARG A 300 -45.60 -34.68 5.08
CA ARG A 300 -45.71 -33.38 5.75
C ARG A 300 -44.57 -33.14 6.75
N ALA A 301 -44.20 -34.16 7.52
CA ALA A 301 -43.09 -34.09 8.45
C ALA A 301 -41.75 -33.84 7.73
N ALA A 302 -41.51 -34.54 6.60
CA ALA A 302 -40.31 -34.30 5.79
C ALA A 302 -40.28 -32.90 5.18
N GLN A 303 -41.42 -32.38 4.69
CA GLN A 303 -41.53 -31.00 4.21
C GLN A 303 -41.26 -29.99 5.32
N THR A 304 -41.83 -30.20 6.51
CA THR A 304 -41.57 -29.29 7.65
C THR A 304 -40.10 -29.29 8.02
N ARG A 305 -39.43 -30.45 8.04
CA ARG A 305 -38.01 -30.56 8.34
C ARG A 305 -37.14 -29.84 7.30
N LEU A 306 -37.45 -29.99 6.01
CA LEU A 306 -36.77 -29.29 4.93
C LEU A 306 -36.95 -27.77 5.07
N ARG A 307 -38.19 -27.31 5.29
CA ARG A 307 -38.47 -25.87 5.47
C ARG A 307 -37.72 -25.31 6.66
N MET A 308 -37.72 -25.95 7.83
CA MET A 308 -36.98 -25.51 9.01
C MET A 308 -35.45 -25.43 8.74
N PHE A 309 -34.92 -26.38 7.96
CA PHE A 309 -33.53 -26.40 7.55
C PHE A 309 -33.20 -25.24 6.59
N GLU A 310 -34.10 -24.97 5.62
CA GLU A 310 -33.97 -23.83 4.69
C GLU A 310 -34.17 -22.49 5.38
N GLU A 311 -35.07 -22.40 6.37
CA GLU A 311 -35.25 -21.20 7.20
C GLU A 311 -34.02 -20.89 8.10
N ALA A 312 -33.34 -21.92 8.58
CA ALA A 312 -32.05 -21.75 9.30
C ALA A 312 -30.93 -21.23 8.37
N GLY A 313 -31.07 -21.46 7.06
CA GLY A 313 -30.18 -20.99 6.02
C GLY A 313 -28.82 -21.70 5.97
N PRO A 314 -28.00 -21.39 4.95
CA PRO A 314 -26.64 -21.89 4.87
C PRO A 314 -25.77 -21.27 5.97
N PRO A 315 -24.66 -21.93 6.35
CA PRO A 315 -23.68 -21.32 7.27
C PRO A 315 -23.20 -19.99 6.73
N THR A 316 -22.66 -19.13 7.62
CA THR A 316 -22.08 -17.84 7.23
C THR A 316 -21.14 -18.05 6.04
N GLY A 317 -21.40 -17.36 4.94
CA GLY A 317 -20.64 -17.51 3.70
C GLY A 317 -19.15 -17.16 3.92
N GLN A 318 -18.31 -17.80 3.13
CA GLN A 318 -16.91 -17.45 3.05
C GLN A 318 -16.77 -15.98 2.63
N PRO A 319 -15.92 -15.18 3.30
CA PRO A 319 -15.58 -13.85 2.83
C PRO A 319 -15.09 -13.90 1.39
N ARG A 320 -15.42 -12.88 0.61
CA ARG A 320 -14.96 -12.80 -0.78
C ARG A 320 -13.46 -12.58 -0.80
N GLU A 321 -12.73 -13.48 -1.43
CA GLU A 321 -11.31 -13.27 -1.70
C GLU A 321 -11.12 -12.43 -2.96
N GLN A 322 -10.10 -11.60 -2.93
CA GLN A 322 -9.64 -10.90 -4.10
C GLN A 322 -8.89 -11.92 -5.00
N GLN A 323 -9.35 -12.10 -6.24
CA GLN A 323 -8.78 -13.06 -7.17
C GLN A 323 -8.11 -12.35 -8.35
N VAL A 324 -6.99 -11.67 -8.06
CA VAL A 324 -6.19 -11.07 -9.13
C VAL A 324 -5.39 -12.14 -9.85
N SER A 325 -5.50 -12.20 -11.17
CA SER A 325 -4.74 -13.13 -12.01
C SER A 325 -3.98 -12.40 -13.10
N MET A 326 -2.66 -12.33 -12.96
CA MET A 326 -1.74 -11.68 -13.90
C MET A 326 -1.13 -12.72 -14.85
N ARG A 327 -1.22 -12.45 -16.16
CA ARG A 327 -0.76 -13.37 -17.23
C ARG A 327 0.32 -12.70 -18.05
N LEU A 328 1.43 -12.34 -17.40
CA LEU A 328 2.58 -11.77 -18.07
C LEU A 328 3.17 -12.81 -19.04
N THR A 329 3.22 -12.46 -20.31
CA THR A 329 3.80 -13.30 -21.37
C THR A 329 4.90 -12.52 -22.06
N GLY A 330 6.09 -13.09 -22.10
CA GLY A 330 7.24 -12.53 -22.79
C GLY A 330 7.37 -13.05 -24.23
N GLY A 331 8.58 -13.07 -24.70
CA GLY A 331 8.91 -13.61 -26.01
C GLY A 331 10.42 -13.78 -26.13
N ARG A 332 10.84 -14.65 -27.03
CA ARG A 332 12.26 -14.93 -27.20
C ARG A 332 13.00 -13.76 -27.86
N THR A 333 14.06 -13.30 -27.21
CA THR A 333 14.96 -12.23 -27.68
C THR A 333 16.32 -12.79 -28.09
N GLY A 334 17.27 -11.91 -28.40
CA GLY A 334 18.68 -12.26 -28.49
C GLY A 334 19.20 -12.79 -27.14
N LYS A 335 20.38 -13.42 -27.14
CA LYS A 335 20.97 -13.99 -25.92
C LYS A 335 21.23 -12.96 -24.84
N ARG A 336 21.73 -11.77 -25.21
CA ARG A 336 21.92 -10.63 -24.31
C ARG A 336 20.72 -9.73 -24.41
N ALA A 337 20.08 -9.43 -23.28
CA ALA A 337 18.95 -8.54 -23.20
C ALA A 337 19.39 -7.08 -23.01
N VAL A 338 20.36 -6.85 -22.12
CA VAL A 338 20.94 -5.52 -21.85
C VAL A 338 22.45 -5.65 -21.78
N VAL A 339 23.17 -4.67 -22.37
CA VAL A 339 24.63 -4.53 -22.27
C VAL A 339 24.97 -3.10 -21.95
N CYS A 340 25.65 -2.87 -20.82
CA CYS A 340 26.19 -1.60 -20.43
C CYS A 340 27.72 -1.66 -20.48
N GLU A 341 28.35 -0.66 -21.13
CA GLU A 341 29.79 -0.53 -21.27
C GLU A 341 30.21 0.82 -20.68
N GLN A 342 30.93 0.81 -19.55
CA GLN A 342 31.39 2.00 -18.81
C GLN A 342 30.26 3.03 -18.64
N LEU A 343 29.06 2.55 -18.32
CA LEU A 343 27.89 3.39 -18.15
C LEU A 343 28.00 4.19 -16.85
N GLU A 344 27.92 5.50 -16.97
CA GLU A 344 27.87 6.46 -15.87
C GLU A 344 26.62 7.33 -16.02
N LEU A 345 25.80 7.42 -14.98
CA LEU A 345 24.76 8.46 -14.91
C LEU A 345 25.35 9.65 -14.15
N GLU A 346 25.50 10.79 -14.83
CA GLU A 346 26.25 11.94 -14.33
C GLU A 346 25.75 12.43 -12.97
N GLY A 347 26.65 12.46 -11.98
CA GLY A 347 26.36 12.89 -10.62
C GLY A 347 25.55 11.90 -9.77
N LEU A 348 25.31 10.67 -10.24
CA LEU A 348 24.53 9.65 -9.54
C LEU A 348 25.36 8.41 -9.20
N MET A 349 26.14 7.89 -10.14
CA MET A 349 26.93 6.67 -9.96
C MET A 349 28.22 6.73 -10.77
N LYS A 350 29.20 5.95 -10.36
CA LYS A 350 30.47 5.74 -11.08
C LYS A 350 30.26 4.84 -12.31
N PRO A 351 31.17 4.88 -13.30
CA PRO A 351 31.11 4.00 -14.46
C PRO A 351 31.10 2.53 -14.07
N PHE A 352 30.20 1.76 -14.69
CA PHE A 352 30.11 0.31 -14.48
C PHE A 352 29.81 -0.44 -15.77
N ASP A 353 30.13 -1.72 -15.79
CA ASP A 353 29.82 -2.65 -16.86
C ASP A 353 28.72 -3.63 -16.38
N LEU A 354 27.79 -4.00 -17.25
CA LEU A 354 26.71 -4.92 -16.93
C LEU A 354 26.29 -5.69 -18.18
N GLU A 355 26.14 -7.00 -18.04
CA GLU A 355 25.48 -7.84 -19.03
C GLU A 355 24.28 -8.54 -18.39
N VAL A 356 23.08 -8.37 -18.95
CA VAL A 356 21.87 -9.10 -18.55
C VAL A 356 21.47 -10.02 -19.70
N TRP A 357 21.29 -11.30 -19.37
CA TRP A 357 20.95 -12.32 -20.33
C TRP A 357 19.45 -12.53 -20.44
N TYR A 358 19.01 -13.07 -21.56
CA TYR A 358 17.61 -13.45 -21.76
C TYR A 358 17.12 -14.41 -20.66
N GLY A 359 15.97 -14.07 -20.08
CA GLY A 359 15.34 -14.88 -19.02
C GLY A 359 15.86 -14.59 -17.61
N GLU A 360 16.90 -13.77 -17.45
CA GLU A 360 17.36 -13.37 -16.12
C GLU A 360 16.36 -12.43 -15.41
N ARG A 361 16.32 -12.57 -14.10
CA ARG A 361 15.58 -11.67 -13.19
C ARG A 361 16.58 -10.97 -12.30
N VAL A 362 16.74 -9.67 -12.52
CA VAL A 362 17.73 -8.84 -11.83
C VAL A 362 17.00 -7.81 -10.96
N ALA A 363 17.24 -7.84 -9.65
CA ALA A 363 16.79 -6.79 -8.74
C ALA A 363 17.85 -5.70 -8.64
N VAL A 364 17.43 -4.45 -8.76
CA VAL A 364 18.30 -3.26 -8.62
C VAL A 364 18.06 -2.68 -7.22
N LEU A 365 19.06 -2.78 -6.36
CA LEU A 365 18.99 -2.43 -4.94
C LEU A 365 19.86 -1.20 -4.63
N GLY A 366 19.58 -0.52 -3.53
CA GLY A 366 20.34 0.63 -3.06
C GLY A 366 19.44 1.67 -2.39
N SER A 367 20.03 2.65 -1.69
CA SER A 367 19.29 3.69 -0.99
C SER A 367 18.54 4.64 -1.92
N ASN A 368 17.60 5.40 -1.37
CA ASN A 368 16.85 6.40 -2.13
C ASN A 368 17.79 7.47 -2.72
N GLY A 369 17.53 7.84 -3.98
CA GLY A 369 18.34 8.83 -4.69
C GLY A 369 19.65 8.32 -5.26
N SER A 370 19.97 7.02 -5.21
CA SER A 370 21.20 6.47 -5.80
C SER A 370 21.22 6.41 -7.34
N GLY A 371 20.09 6.67 -8.01
CA GLY A 371 20.01 6.71 -9.48
C GLY A 371 19.32 5.51 -10.12
N LYS A 372 18.78 4.57 -9.34
CA LYS A 372 18.11 3.34 -9.82
C LYS A 372 17.02 3.60 -10.85
N SER A 373 16.08 4.49 -10.53
CA SER A 373 14.97 4.87 -11.43
C SER A 373 15.46 5.55 -12.70
N HIS A 374 16.55 6.32 -12.63
CA HIS A 374 17.16 6.92 -13.82
C HIS A 374 17.80 5.86 -14.73
N PHE A 375 18.37 4.81 -14.16
CA PHE A 375 18.88 3.68 -14.93
C PHE A 375 17.76 2.95 -15.66
N LEU A 376 16.66 2.60 -14.98
CA LEU A 376 15.51 2.00 -15.64
C LEU A 376 14.92 2.92 -16.73
N ARG A 377 14.85 4.22 -16.46
CA ARG A 377 14.39 5.22 -17.41
C ARG A 377 15.25 5.23 -18.67
N LEU A 378 16.57 5.17 -18.55
CA LEU A 378 17.49 5.11 -19.69
C LEU A 378 17.24 3.84 -20.53
N LEU A 379 17.06 2.69 -19.90
CA LEU A 379 16.74 1.45 -20.60
C LEU A 379 15.35 1.48 -21.23
N ALA A 380 14.36 2.10 -20.57
CA ALA A 380 13.01 2.29 -21.10
C ALA A 380 13.00 3.16 -22.35
N ALA A 381 13.91 4.14 -22.45
CA ALA A 381 14.12 4.94 -23.66
C ALA A 381 14.74 4.14 -24.82
N GLY A 382 15.13 2.88 -24.62
CA GLY A 382 15.82 2.04 -25.61
C GLY A 382 17.34 2.03 -25.47
N GLY A 383 17.87 2.58 -24.37
CA GLY A 383 19.31 2.72 -24.14
C GLY A 383 19.85 4.07 -24.60
N THR A 384 21.18 4.13 -24.87
CA THR A 384 21.88 5.38 -25.24
C THR A 384 21.81 5.72 -26.73
N ASP A 385 21.49 4.74 -27.58
CA ASP A 385 21.36 4.90 -29.05
C ASP A 385 20.26 3.94 -29.53
N PRO A 386 18.97 4.31 -29.33
CA PRO A 386 17.86 3.41 -29.55
C PRO A 386 17.57 3.19 -31.02
N ASP A 387 17.68 1.94 -31.47
CA ASP A 387 17.12 1.50 -32.74
C ASP A 387 15.59 1.62 -32.74
N VAL A 388 14.98 1.60 -33.93
CA VAL A 388 13.52 1.72 -34.10
C VAL A 388 12.77 0.61 -33.33
N GLU A 389 13.33 -0.61 -33.26
CA GLU A 389 12.73 -1.75 -32.55
C GLU A 389 12.78 -1.62 -31.02
N HIS A 390 13.67 -0.78 -30.48
CA HIS A 390 13.89 -0.62 -29.04
C HIS A 390 13.15 0.58 -28.44
N ARG A 391 12.41 1.33 -29.27
CA ARG A 391 11.62 2.45 -28.75
C ARG A 391 10.51 1.94 -27.82
N PRO A 392 10.18 2.70 -26.78
CA PRO A 392 9.14 2.32 -25.84
C PRO A 392 7.84 1.94 -26.55
N VAL A 393 7.17 0.93 -26.03
CA VAL A 393 5.83 0.56 -26.48
C VAL A 393 4.83 1.53 -25.81
N GLY A 394 4.06 2.25 -26.65
CA GLY A 394 3.05 3.19 -26.17
C GLY A 394 3.46 4.67 -26.27
N ASP A 395 2.56 5.55 -25.82
CA ASP A 395 2.75 7.01 -25.83
C ASP A 395 3.57 7.51 -24.62
N VAL A 396 4.33 6.62 -23.96
CA VAL A 396 5.11 6.98 -22.77
C VAL A 396 6.25 7.92 -23.14
N VAL A 397 6.19 9.15 -22.67
CA VAL A 397 7.24 10.14 -22.84
C VAL A 397 8.34 9.88 -21.81
N VAL A 398 9.51 9.44 -22.28
CA VAL A 398 10.67 9.21 -21.41
C VAL A 398 11.58 10.43 -21.45
N GLU A 399 11.75 11.08 -20.31
CA GLU A 399 12.69 12.20 -20.18
C GLU A 399 14.14 11.73 -20.36
N PRO A 400 14.97 12.48 -21.11
CA PRO A 400 16.35 12.10 -21.35
C PRO A 400 17.18 12.11 -20.05
N VAL A 401 18.02 11.10 -19.89
CA VAL A 401 18.93 10.97 -18.74
C VAL A 401 20.36 11.34 -19.18
N ARG A 402 21.03 12.24 -18.43
CA ARG A 402 22.42 12.59 -18.69
C ARG A 402 23.32 11.41 -18.33
N HIS A 403 24.15 11.00 -19.28
CA HIS A 403 24.99 9.81 -19.13
C HIS A 403 26.30 9.92 -19.90
N ARG A 404 27.24 9.06 -19.55
CA ARG A 404 28.45 8.71 -20.33
C ARG A 404 28.50 7.20 -20.49
N GLY A 405 29.33 6.73 -21.40
CA GLY A 405 29.39 5.31 -21.74
C GLY A 405 28.23 4.87 -22.62
N ARG A 406 27.91 3.60 -22.62
CA ARG A 406 26.90 3.00 -23.51
C ARG A 406 25.98 2.06 -22.78
N ALA A 407 24.70 2.09 -23.12
CA ALA A 407 23.71 1.09 -22.76
C ALA A 407 22.95 0.68 -24.03
N ARG A 408 22.92 -0.62 -24.33
CA ARG A 408 22.25 -1.15 -25.52
C ARG A 408 21.31 -2.27 -25.16
N LEU A 409 20.18 -2.31 -25.82
CA LEU A 409 19.26 -3.42 -25.77
C LEU A 409 19.60 -4.45 -26.84
N GLY A 410 19.38 -5.73 -26.55
CA GLY A 410 19.61 -6.81 -27.50
C GLY A 410 18.54 -6.89 -28.60
N ALA A 411 18.84 -7.62 -29.67
CA ALA A 411 17.89 -7.80 -30.76
C ALA A 411 16.56 -8.38 -30.29
N ARG A 412 15.45 -7.83 -30.78
CA ARG A 412 14.06 -8.16 -30.44
C ARG A 412 13.68 -7.89 -28.96
N VAL A 413 14.49 -7.15 -28.22
CA VAL A 413 14.11 -6.69 -26.90
C VAL A 413 13.09 -5.58 -27.02
N ARG A 414 11.94 -5.73 -26.37
CA ARG A 414 10.89 -4.71 -26.29
C ARG A 414 10.75 -4.31 -24.83
N PRO A 415 11.20 -3.10 -24.46
CA PRO A 415 11.07 -2.64 -23.09
C PRO A 415 9.62 -2.29 -22.76
N GLY A 416 9.09 -2.89 -21.71
CA GLY A 416 7.86 -2.48 -21.05
C GLY A 416 8.22 -1.86 -19.71
N TRP A 417 7.77 -0.63 -19.48
CA TRP A 417 8.16 0.15 -18.31
C TRP A 417 6.98 0.38 -17.37
N PHE A 418 7.14 -0.05 -16.12
CA PHE A 418 6.24 0.27 -15.02
C PHE A 418 6.84 1.42 -14.22
N VAL A 419 6.14 2.54 -14.17
CA VAL A 419 6.55 3.76 -13.46
C VAL A 419 5.69 3.93 -12.22
N GLN A 420 6.21 4.57 -11.19
CA GLN A 420 5.40 4.98 -10.04
C GLN A 420 4.13 5.71 -10.48
N THR A 421 3.02 5.43 -9.81
CA THR A 421 1.62 5.71 -10.22
C THR A 421 1.27 7.15 -10.61
N HIS A 422 2.10 8.15 -10.31
CA HIS A 422 1.80 9.56 -10.57
C HIS A 422 2.32 10.12 -11.91
N ALA A 423 3.04 9.34 -12.70
CA ALA A 423 3.78 9.79 -13.89
C ALA A 423 3.17 9.36 -15.23
N HIS A 424 1.84 9.33 -15.36
CA HIS A 424 1.13 8.90 -16.57
C HIS A 424 0.25 10.00 -17.17
N PRO A 425 0.84 11.09 -17.72
CA PRO A 425 0.06 12.16 -18.35
C PRO A 425 -0.77 11.65 -19.52
N GLU A 426 -0.32 10.58 -20.20
CA GLU A 426 -0.99 9.95 -21.35
C GLU A 426 -2.29 9.22 -21.00
N LEU A 427 -2.47 8.83 -19.74
CA LEU A 427 -3.68 8.15 -19.24
C LEU A 427 -4.70 9.11 -18.61
N ARG A 428 -4.32 10.36 -18.33
CA ARG A 428 -5.19 11.32 -17.62
C ARG A 428 -6.46 11.61 -18.40
N GLY A 429 -7.58 11.70 -17.67
CA GLY A 429 -8.90 12.00 -18.21
C GLY A 429 -9.50 10.90 -19.09
N ARG A 430 -8.83 9.76 -19.25
CA ARG A 430 -9.31 8.63 -20.05
C ARG A 430 -9.87 7.53 -19.16
N THR A 431 -11.00 6.93 -19.57
CA THR A 431 -11.54 5.76 -18.86
C THR A 431 -10.71 4.51 -19.16
N LEU A 432 -10.75 3.53 -18.24
CA LEU A 432 -10.01 2.28 -18.43
C LEU A 432 -10.42 1.58 -19.72
N LEU A 433 -11.71 1.59 -20.00
CA LEU A 433 -12.24 0.96 -21.20
C LEU A 433 -11.80 1.69 -22.47
N ASP A 434 -11.76 3.04 -22.46
CA ASP A 434 -11.28 3.85 -23.59
C ASP A 434 -9.80 3.58 -23.89
N VAL A 435 -8.96 3.50 -22.85
CA VAL A 435 -7.54 3.15 -22.98
C VAL A 435 -7.36 1.76 -23.62
N LEU A 436 -8.15 0.77 -23.17
CA LEU A 436 -8.08 -0.58 -23.73
C LEU A 436 -8.63 -0.67 -25.16
N HIS A 437 -9.67 0.08 -25.50
CA HIS A 437 -10.29 0.09 -26.83
C HIS A 437 -9.43 0.72 -27.90
N ARG A 438 -8.87 1.89 -27.63
CA ARG A 438 -8.08 2.62 -28.62
C ARG A 438 -6.77 1.93 -28.95
N GLY A 439 -6.24 1.13 -28.01
CA GLY A 439 -4.90 0.60 -28.13
C GLY A 439 -3.85 1.73 -28.08
N GLU A 440 -2.64 1.39 -28.40
CA GLU A 440 -1.51 2.31 -28.51
C GLU A 440 -0.84 2.04 -29.86
N THR A 441 -0.89 2.98 -30.76
CA THR A 441 -0.17 2.92 -32.03
C THR A 441 1.15 3.65 -31.85
N GLY A 442 2.21 2.93 -31.56
CA GLY A 442 3.56 3.49 -31.67
C GLY A 442 3.83 3.91 -33.11
N GLY A 443 4.58 5.01 -33.34
CA GLY A 443 4.90 5.55 -34.67
C GLY A 443 5.60 4.58 -35.63
N ASN A 444 5.85 3.35 -35.21
CA ASN A 444 6.54 2.27 -35.93
C ASN A 444 5.60 1.10 -36.30
N GLY A 445 4.28 1.22 -36.05
CA GLY A 445 3.35 0.10 -36.24
C GLY A 445 3.48 -1.02 -35.17
N ILE A 446 4.30 -0.83 -34.16
CA ILE A 446 4.49 -1.73 -33.02
C ILE A 446 3.80 -1.06 -31.85
N GLY A 447 2.58 -1.45 -31.57
CA GLY A 447 1.79 -0.95 -30.48
C GLY A 447 0.78 -1.99 -30.03
N ARG A 448 0.17 -1.74 -28.90
CA ARG A 448 -0.91 -2.58 -28.38
C ARG A 448 -2.15 -2.38 -29.24
N GLN A 449 -2.64 -3.46 -29.86
CA GLN A 449 -3.92 -3.41 -30.58
C GLN A 449 -5.06 -3.12 -29.61
N GLY A 450 -6.01 -2.27 -30.02
CA GLY A 450 -7.24 -2.03 -29.27
C GLY A 450 -8.03 -3.31 -29.09
N LEU A 451 -8.55 -3.50 -27.88
CA LEU A 451 -9.38 -4.67 -27.55
C LEU A 451 -10.87 -4.35 -27.80
N PRO A 452 -11.64 -5.26 -28.41
CA PRO A 452 -13.10 -5.19 -28.39
C PRO A 452 -13.64 -5.17 -26.95
N ARG A 453 -14.86 -4.67 -26.75
CA ARG A 453 -15.44 -4.44 -25.41
C ARG A 453 -15.43 -5.68 -24.51
N GLU A 454 -15.81 -6.84 -25.05
CA GLU A 454 -15.87 -8.08 -24.26
C GLU A 454 -14.50 -8.57 -23.79
N PRO A 455 -13.45 -8.71 -24.65
CA PRO A 455 -12.08 -8.98 -24.20
C PRO A 455 -11.52 -7.94 -23.22
N ALA A 456 -11.81 -6.65 -23.42
CA ALA A 456 -11.39 -5.60 -22.50
C ALA A 456 -12.03 -5.77 -21.11
N SER A 457 -13.35 -6.03 -21.06
CA SER A 457 -14.05 -6.28 -19.79
C SER A 457 -13.53 -7.52 -19.06
N ARG A 458 -13.25 -8.61 -19.79
CA ARG A 458 -12.66 -9.83 -19.18
C ARG A 458 -11.23 -9.57 -18.66
N ALA A 459 -10.45 -8.73 -19.36
CA ALA A 459 -9.12 -8.36 -18.91
C ALA A 459 -9.19 -7.54 -17.62
N LEU A 460 -10.09 -6.55 -17.55
CA LEU A 460 -10.34 -5.78 -16.33
C LEU A 460 -10.84 -6.65 -15.18
N ASP A 461 -11.70 -7.63 -15.45
CA ASP A 461 -12.23 -8.54 -14.42
C ASP A 461 -11.12 -9.38 -13.77
N ARG A 462 -10.17 -9.89 -14.53
CA ARG A 462 -8.99 -10.61 -13.99
C ARG A 462 -8.13 -9.78 -13.04
N TYR A 463 -8.16 -8.48 -13.18
CA TYR A 463 -7.45 -7.52 -12.34
C TYR A 463 -8.35 -6.87 -11.28
N GLU A 464 -9.58 -7.37 -11.14
CA GLU A 464 -10.62 -6.82 -10.27
C GLU A 464 -10.88 -5.32 -10.49
N LEU A 465 -10.86 -4.90 -11.76
CA LEU A 465 -11.10 -3.53 -12.21
C LEU A 465 -12.39 -3.38 -13.01
N ALA A 466 -13.19 -4.45 -13.16
CA ALA A 466 -14.43 -4.42 -13.95
C ALA A 466 -15.42 -3.35 -13.46
N HIS A 467 -15.51 -3.14 -12.15
CA HIS A 467 -16.36 -2.12 -11.53
C HIS A 467 -15.91 -0.69 -11.81
N ALA A 468 -14.64 -0.48 -12.19
CA ALA A 468 -14.03 0.80 -12.49
C ALA A 468 -13.85 1.05 -14.01
N ALA A 469 -14.42 0.19 -14.86
CA ALA A 469 -14.22 0.22 -16.31
C ALA A 469 -14.51 1.60 -16.97
N GLU A 470 -15.55 2.27 -16.51
CA GLU A 470 -15.98 3.60 -16.97
C GLU A 470 -15.39 4.75 -16.13
N GLN A 471 -14.59 4.47 -15.11
CA GLN A 471 -13.90 5.49 -14.33
C GLN A 471 -12.64 5.96 -15.05
N THR A 472 -12.28 7.23 -14.85
CA THR A 472 -11.03 7.78 -15.38
C THR A 472 -9.84 7.29 -14.56
N PHE A 473 -8.68 7.10 -15.20
CA PHE A 473 -7.46 6.65 -14.54
C PHE A 473 -7.10 7.50 -13.31
N ASP A 474 -7.30 8.82 -13.37
CA ASP A 474 -6.99 9.74 -12.28
C ASP A 474 -7.91 9.57 -11.05
N SER A 475 -9.10 9.02 -11.23
CA SER A 475 -10.05 8.80 -10.14
C SER A 475 -9.83 7.48 -9.40
N LEU A 476 -8.92 6.64 -9.88
CA LEU A 476 -8.59 5.36 -9.28
C LEU A 476 -7.70 5.51 -8.05
N SER A 477 -7.83 4.56 -7.11
CA SER A 477 -6.84 4.42 -6.04
C SER A 477 -5.47 4.01 -6.59
N GLY A 478 -4.37 4.32 -5.85
CA GLY A 478 -3.02 3.95 -6.26
C GLY A 478 -2.87 2.46 -6.60
N GLY A 479 -3.47 1.57 -5.81
CA GLY A 479 -3.46 0.13 -6.09
C GLY A 479 -4.25 -0.28 -7.34
N GLN A 480 -5.36 0.40 -7.64
CA GLN A 480 -6.10 0.19 -8.90
C GLN A 480 -5.30 0.68 -10.09
N GLN A 481 -4.65 1.84 -9.97
CA GLN A 481 -3.75 2.38 -11.00
C GLN A 481 -2.59 1.42 -11.27
N ALA A 482 -1.94 0.90 -10.22
CA ALA A 482 -0.84 -0.06 -10.36
C ALA A 482 -1.31 -1.35 -11.05
N ARG A 483 -2.44 -1.93 -10.65
CA ARG A 483 -3.01 -3.11 -11.32
C ARG A 483 -3.35 -2.85 -12.78
N PHE A 484 -3.87 -1.68 -13.11
CA PHE A 484 -4.16 -1.31 -14.50
C PHE A 484 -2.90 -1.16 -15.34
N GLN A 485 -1.83 -0.56 -14.78
CA GLN A 485 -0.53 -0.47 -15.45
C GLN A 485 0.06 -1.85 -15.74
N ILE A 486 -0.02 -2.79 -14.77
CA ILE A 486 0.45 -4.17 -14.98
C ILE A 486 -0.38 -4.86 -16.08
N LEU A 487 -1.69 -4.61 -16.13
CA LEU A 487 -2.53 -5.09 -17.24
C LEU A 487 -2.06 -4.50 -18.58
N LEU A 488 -1.72 -3.23 -18.65
CA LEU A 488 -1.17 -2.62 -19.88
C LEU A 488 0.16 -3.26 -20.28
N LEU A 489 1.04 -3.56 -19.31
CA LEU A 489 2.28 -4.30 -19.56
C LEU A 489 2.00 -5.71 -20.10
N GLU A 490 1.05 -6.44 -19.50
CA GLU A 490 0.64 -7.76 -20.01
C GLU A 490 0.20 -7.71 -21.47
N LEU A 491 -0.54 -6.67 -21.85
CA LEU A 491 -1.08 -6.50 -23.19
C LEU A 491 -0.07 -5.91 -24.20
N SER A 492 1.03 -5.34 -23.73
CA SER A 492 2.03 -4.67 -24.58
C SER A 492 2.90 -5.64 -25.38
N GLY A 493 3.00 -6.91 -24.94
CA GLY A 493 3.92 -7.88 -25.52
C GLY A 493 5.39 -7.54 -25.27
N ALA A 494 5.69 -6.87 -24.15
CA ALA A 494 7.05 -6.58 -23.71
C ALA A 494 7.84 -7.86 -23.47
N THR A 495 9.11 -7.87 -23.85
CA THR A 495 10.04 -9.00 -23.61
C THR A 495 11.09 -8.68 -22.57
N LEU A 496 11.20 -7.40 -22.19
CA LEU A 496 11.98 -6.88 -21.07
C LEU A 496 11.05 -6.06 -20.19
N LEU A 497 10.82 -6.49 -18.98
CA LEU A 497 10.07 -5.73 -17.98
C LEU A 497 11.02 -4.88 -17.14
N LEU A 498 10.77 -3.58 -17.12
CA LEU A 498 11.47 -2.59 -16.32
C LEU A 498 10.49 -2.10 -15.26
N LEU A 499 10.65 -2.56 -14.01
CA LEU A 499 9.69 -2.33 -12.93
C LEU A 499 10.30 -1.40 -11.88
N ASP A 500 9.70 -0.23 -11.67
CA ASP A 500 10.16 0.75 -10.68
C ASP A 500 9.20 0.76 -9.49
N GLU A 501 9.61 0.13 -8.38
CA GLU A 501 8.84 -0.08 -7.14
C GLU A 501 7.42 -0.65 -7.39
N PRO A 502 7.29 -1.79 -8.08
CA PRO A 502 5.99 -2.27 -8.55
C PRO A 502 5.05 -2.71 -7.43
N THR A 503 5.55 -2.94 -6.22
CA THR A 503 4.78 -3.40 -5.06
C THR A 503 4.30 -2.28 -4.14
N ASP A 504 4.81 -1.05 -4.26
CA ASP A 504 4.56 0.05 -3.31
C ASP A 504 3.07 0.38 -3.08
N ASN A 505 2.24 0.24 -4.12
CA ASN A 505 0.82 0.55 -4.04
C ASN A 505 -0.08 -0.69 -4.14
N LEU A 506 0.51 -1.89 -4.16
CA LEU A 506 -0.26 -3.14 -4.22
C LEU A 506 -0.58 -3.64 -2.82
N ASP A 507 -1.79 -4.14 -2.64
CA ASP A 507 -2.10 -4.97 -1.47
C ASP A 507 -1.38 -6.32 -1.57
N VAL A 508 -1.34 -7.05 -0.46
CA VAL A 508 -0.57 -8.30 -0.35
C VAL A 508 -0.99 -9.30 -1.43
N GLU A 509 -2.30 -9.46 -1.66
CA GLU A 509 -2.83 -10.38 -2.65
C GLU A 509 -2.42 -9.99 -4.09
N SER A 510 -2.44 -8.69 -4.41
CA SER A 510 -2.01 -8.20 -5.74
C SER A 510 -0.48 -8.32 -5.92
N ALA A 511 0.30 -8.11 -4.87
CA ALA A 511 1.75 -8.31 -4.90
C ALA A 511 2.11 -9.79 -5.13
N GLU A 512 1.43 -10.71 -4.46
CA GLU A 512 1.59 -12.15 -4.67
C GLU A 512 1.20 -12.58 -6.10
N ALA A 513 0.10 -12.01 -6.63
CA ALA A 513 -0.30 -12.25 -8.03
C ALA A 513 0.74 -11.74 -9.03
N LEU A 514 1.39 -10.60 -8.76
CA LEU A 514 2.49 -10.08 -9.57
C LEU A 514 3.71 -11.03 -9.51
N GLU A 515 4.10 -11.47 -8.33
CA GLU A 515 5.20 -12.44 -8.15
C GLU A 515 4.95 -13.73 -8.92
N ASP A 516 3.71 -14.25 -8.86
CA ASP A 516 3.29 -15.44 -9.60
C ASP A 516 3.31 -15.20 -11.12
N GLY A 517 2.89 -14.03 -11.57
CA GLY A 517 2.97 -13.61 -12.98
C GLY A 517 4.41 -13.53 -13.46
N LEU A 518 5.30 -12.93 -12.66
CA LEU A 518 6.73 -12.80 -12.98
C LEU A 518 7.44 -14.16 -12.99
N ARG A 519 7.07 -15.10 -12.09
CA ARG A 519 7.64 -16.46 -12.11
C ARG A 519 7.33 -17.22 -13.41
N ARG A 520 6.19 -16.93 -14.04
CA ARG A 520 5.76 -17.55 -15.32
C ARG A 520 6.22 -16.78 -16.55
N PHE A 521 6.70 -15.56 -16.36
CA PHE A 521 7.16 -14.72 -17.45
C PHE A 521 8.44 -15.27 -18.06
N ASP A 522 8.42 -15.54 -19.36
CA ASP A 522 9.54 -16.12 -20.15
C ASP A 522 10.45 -15.07 -20.79
N GLY A 523 10.37 -13.81 -20.37
CA GLY A 523 11.26 -12.72 -20.76
C GLY A 523 12.24 -12.33 -19.66
N THR A 524 12.92 -11.21 -19.84
CA THR A 524 13.89 -10.66 -18.88
C THR A 524 13.23 -9.63 -17.99
N VAL A 525 13.59 -9.59 -16.70
CA VAL A 525 13.03 -8.66 -15.72
C VAL A 525 14.16 -7.89 -15.02
N LEU A 526 14.08 -6.57 -15.03
CA LEU A 526 14.84 -5.69 -14.15
C LEU A 526 13.87 -4.94 -13.25
N ALA A 527 14.00 -5.08 -11.94
CA ALA A 527 13.13 -4.42 -10.99
C ALA A 527 13.94 -3.65 -9.93
N VAL A 528 13.63 -2.36 -9.79
CA VAL A 528 14.01 -1.59 -8.60
C VAL A 528 13.01 -1.92 -7.52
N THR A 529 13.47 -2.26 -6.32
CA THR A 529 12.57 -2.53 -5.21
C THR A 529 13.21 -2.29 -3.85
N HIS A 530 12.37 -1.83 -2.92
CA HIS A 530 12.63 -1.78 -1.48
C HIS A 530 11.77 -2.81 -0.72
N ASP A 531 11.03 -3.66 -1.44
CA ASP A 531 10.32 -4.80 -0.86
C ASP A 531 11.27 -6.00 -0.74
N ARG A 532 11.67 -6.28 0.50
CA ARG A 532 12.59 -7.38 0.82
C ARG A 532 11.99 -8.75 0.52
N TRP A 533 10.66 -8.89 0.57
CA TRP A 533 9.97 -10.12 0.25
C TRP A 533 9.94 -10.36 -1.26
N PHE A 534 9.57 -9.34 -2.01
CA PHE A 534 9.57 -9.36 -3.47
C PHE A 534 10.97 -9.66 -4.04
N ALA A 535 12.02 -9.06 -3.45
CA ALA A 535 13.40 -9.27 -3.87
C ALA A 535 13.86 -10.74 -3.80
N ARG A 536 13.26 -11.57 -2.94
CA ARG A 536 13.57 -13.02 -2.84
C ARG A 536 13.22 -13.80 -4.11
N GLY A 537 12.39 -13.26 -4.97
CA GLY A 537 12.00 -13.87 -6.26
C GLY A 537 13.01 -13.63 -7.39
N PHE A 538 14.15 -12.97 -7.13
CA PHE A 538 15.16 -12.62 -8.13
C PHE A 538 16.42 -13.48 -7.98
N ASP A 539 17.06 -13.73 -9.11
CA ASP A 539 18.22 -14.64 -9.18
C ASP A 539 19.54 -13.89 -9.04
N ARG A 540 19.57 -12.57 -9.31
CA ARG A 540 20.76 -11.73 -9.37
C ARG A 540 20.45 -10.32 -8.89
N PHE A 541 21.41 -9.68 -8.25
CA PHE A 541 21.23 -8.39 -7.61
C PHE A 541 22.29 -7.40 -8.11
N LEU A 542 21.84 -6.24 -8.57
CA LEU A 542 22.67 -5.11 -8.92
C LEU A 542 22.56 -4.08 -7.79
N VAL A 543 23.63 -3.88 -7.06
CA VAL A 543 23.65 -3.05 -5.85
C VAL A 543 24.30 -1.71 -6.13
N TYR A 544 23.57 -0.64 -5.81
CA TYR A 544 24.03 0.75 -5.90
C TYR A 544 24.50 1.20 -4.53
N GLY A 545 25.81 1.20 -4.34
CA GLY A 545 26.46 1.57 -3.09
C GLY A 545 26.36 3.06 -2.75
N ALA A 546 26.50 3.39 -1.48
CA ALA A 546 26.47 4.78 -1.00
C ALA A 546 27.65 5.63 -1.54
N ASP A 547 28.74 4.99 -1.92
CA ASP A 547 29.93 5.58 -2.54
C ASP A 547 29.80 5.82 -4.05
N GLY A 548 28.63 5.47 -4.63
CA GLY A 548 28.32 5.55 -6.05
C GLY A 548 28.86 4.39 -6.88
N GLU A 549 29.47 3.36 -6.28
CA GLU A 549 29.84 2.15 -7.00
C GLU A 549 28.64 1.27 -7.26
N VAL A 550 28.66 0.60 -8.41
CA VAL A 550 27.63 -0.37 -8.79
C VAL A 550 28.30 -1.72 -8.92
N TYR A 551 27.81 -2.72 -8.20
CA TYR A 551 28.36 -4.06 -8.20
C TYR A 551 27.27 -5.13 -8.20
N GLU A 552 27.63 -6.33 -8.57
CA GLU A 552 26.73 -7.48 -8.61
C GLU A 552 26.86 -8.33 -7.36
N SER A 553 25.75 -8.94 -6.94
CA SER A 553 25.69 -9.86 -5.81
C SER A 553 24.75 -11.04 -6.11
N ASP A 554 25.07 -12.22 -5.57
CA ASP A 554 24.22 -13.43 -5.65
C ASP A 554 23.07 -13.43 -4.61
N GLY A 555 23.07 -12.47 -3.70
CA GLY A 555 22.02 -12.31 -2.69
C GLY A 555 21.66 -10.85 -2.47
N PRO A 556 20.49 -10.57 -1.90
CA PRO A 556 20.08 -9.20 -1.64
C PRO A 556 20.97 -8.54 -0.60
N VAL A 557 21.61 -7.43 -1.00
CA VAL A 557 22.43 -6.60 -0.13
C VAL A 557 21.73 -5.27 0.06
N TRP A 558 21.51 -4.91 1.30
CA TRP A 558 20.87 -3.66 1.67
C TRP A 558 21.92 -2.78 2.36
N ASP A 559 22.43 -1.76 1.64
CA ASP A 559 23.40 -0.84 2.19
C ASP A 559 22.74 0.01 3.30
N GLU A 560 23.31 -0.04 4.50
CA GLU A 560 22.83 0.75 5.65
C GLU A 560 23.24 2.24 5.54
N GLN A 561 24.16 2.58 4.66
CA GLN A 561 24.63 3.94 4.51
C GLN A 561 23.80 4.69 3.46
N ARG A 562 23.34 5.87 3.81
CA ARG A 562 22.67 6.76 2.85
C ARG A 562 23.71 7.47 2.00
N VAL A 563 23.41 7.64 0.71
CA VAL A 563 24.21 8.48 -0.19
C VAL A 563 24.26 9.90 0.38
N GLN A 564 25.41 10.30 0.90
CA GLN A 564 25.68 11.68 1.28
C GLN A 564 25.99 12.48 0.01
N ARG A 565 25.00 13.18 -0.52
CA ARG A 565 25.25 14.15 -1.59
C ARG A 565 25.93 15.37 -0.98
N ALA A 566 27.08 15.75 -1.52
CA ALA A 566 27.64 17.09 -1.27
C ALA A 566 26.56 18.11 -1.73
N ARG A 567 26.03 18.88 -0.81
CA ARG A 567 25.08 19.97 -1.04
C ARG A 567 25.76 21.15 -1.70
#